data_909c169628bb4d58adc47628cce33a25
#
_entry.id   909c169628bb4d58adc47628cce33a25
#
_cell.length_a   1.000
_cell.length_b   1.000
_cell.length_c   1.000
_cell.angle_alpha   90.00
_cell.angle_beta   90.00
_cell.angle_gamma   90.00
#
_symmetry.space_group_name_H-M   'P 1'
#
loop_
_entity.id
_entity.type
_entity.pdbx_description
1 polymer ?
#
loop_
_entity_poly.entity_id
_entity_poly.type
_entity_poly.pdbx_seq_one_letter_code
_entity_poly.pdbx_strand_id
1 'polypeptide(L)'
;MKFKRTERIGAIVKILSDNPNKIFTLSHFTNQFNAAKSTISEDLLVVKNVFEKLELGKVITISGAAGGVKYIPKTSKAENEEFLLDLCQKISDPSRILSGGFLYLIDLIYNPTIVSKIGKIMASNIDYAEADYVVTMETKGIPMALMTAKAMNLPLVIIRKDIKVSEGPTLSMTYVSGNTSKVESMSLPRKALKPDSKVIIIDDFMRGGGTIKGMIDLMTEFGAEVVGTGVFISTTQPEEKMVKNYISLDRKSVV
;
A
#
# COMPACT_ATOMS: atom_id res chain seq x y z
N MET A 1 10.63 -31.01 18.13
CA MET A 1 10.63 -30.11 19.30
C MET A 1 9.18 -29.88 19.72
N LYS A 2 8.82 -29.96 21.00
CA LYS A 2 7.44 -29.76 21.46
C LYS A 2 7.32 -28.35 22.04
N PHE A 3 6.53 -27.51 21.40
CA PHE A 3 6.31 -26.12 21.84
C PHE A 3 5.34 -26.07 23.02
N LYS A 4 5.66 -25.30 24.05
CA LYS A 4 4.74 -24.95 25.13
C LYS A 4 3.64 -24.01 24.59
N ARG A 5 2.50 -23.93 25.28
CA ARG A 5 1.37 -23.07 24.86
C ARG A 5 1.77 -21.61 24.69
N THR A 6 2.54 -21.07 25.64
CA THR A 6 3.03 -19.68 25.58
C THR A 6 3.94 -19.41 24.41
N GLU A 7 4.80 -20.38 24.06
CA GLU A 7 5.70 -20.29 22.90
C GLU A 7 4.91 -20.31 21.58
N ARG A 8 3.90 -21.17 21.48
CA ARG A 8 3.03 -21.21 20.30
C ARG A 8 2.24 -19.91 20.12
N ILE A 9 1.62 -19.39 21.20
CA ILE A 9 0.87 -18.12 21.16
C ILE A 9 1.80 -16.99 20.71
N GLY A 10 2.99 -16.85 21.30
CA GLY A 10 3.96 -15.83 20.90
C GLY A 10 4.38 -15.95 19.43
N ALA A 11 4.64 -17.19 18.95
CA ALA A 11 4.98 -17.43 17.56
C ALA A 11 3.81 -17.13 16.61
N ILE A 12 2.57 -17.48 16.96
CA ILE A 12 1.38 -17.17 16.16
C ILE A 12 1.19 -15.64 16.05
N VAL A 13 1.31 -14.91 17.17
CA VAL A 13 1.26 -13.43 17.16
C VAL A 13 2.29 -12.86 16.19
N LYS A 14 3.55 -13.32 16.27
CA LYS A 14 4.63 -12.88 15.40
C LYS A 14 4.34 -13.18 13.93
N ILE A 15 3.94 -14.40 13.60
CA ILE A 15 3.64 -14.83 12.22
C ILE A 15 2.50 -13.98 11.63
N LEU A 16 1.42 -13.77 12.37
CA LEU A 16 0.28 -13.00 11.90
C LEU A 16 0.62 -11.52 11.75
N SER A 17 1.34 -10.94 12.71
CA SER A 17 1.72 -9.51 12.68
C SER A 17 2.69 -9.18 11.55
N ASP A 18 3.61 -10.09 11.22
CA ASP A 18 4.56 -9.88 10.12
C ASP A 18 3.92 -10.05 8.73
N ASN A 19 2.78 -10.72 8.67
CA ASN A 19 2.10 -11.04 7.42
C ASN A 19 0.63 -10.60 7.47
N PRO A 20 0.36 -9.30 7.53
CA PRO A 20 -1.00 -8.78 7.53
C PRO A 20 -1.73 -9.20 6.25
N ASN A 21 -3.03 -9.44 6.36
CA ASN A 21 -3.92 -9.85 5.28
C ASN A 21 -3.60 -11.19 4.59
N LYS A 22 -2.52 -11.87 4.97
CA LYS A 22 -2.21 -13.22 4.49
C LYS A 22 -3.08 -14.26 5.20
N ILE A 23 -3.64 -15.18 4.41
CA ILE A 23 -4.40 -16.32 4.95
C ILE A 23 -3.41 -17.45 5.28
N PHE A 24 -3.44 -17.91 6.53
CA PHE A 24 -2.73 -19.08 6.99
C PHE A 24 -3.73 -20.19 7.29
N THR A 25 -3.57 -21.33 6.65
CA THR A 25 -4.40 -22.50 6.94
C THR A 25 -4.14 -23.02 8.36
N LEU A 26 -5.10 -23.66 8.99
CA LEU A 26 -4.86 -24.32 10.29
C LEU A 26 -3.77 -25.39 10.20
N SER A 27 -3.66 -26.07 9.04
CA SER A 27 -2.61 -27.06 8.78
C SER A 27 -1.21 -26.45 8.81
N HIS A 28 -1.04 -25.19 8.42
CA HIS A 28 0.24 -24.47 8.55
C HIS A 28 0.72 -24.48 10.01
N PHE A 29 -0.13 -24.12 10.94
CA PHE A 29 0.21 -24.06 12.37
C PHE A 29 0.32 -25.46 13.02
N THR A 30 -0.58 -26.40 12.66
CA THR A 30 -0.49 -27.76 13.21
C THR A 30 0.81 -28.44 12.81
N ASN A 31 1.25 -28.27 11.57
CA ASN A 31 2.52 -28.82 11.07
C ASN A 31 3.72 -28.13 11.72
N GLN A 32 3.70 -26.79 11.80
CA GLN A 32 4.79 -26.00 12.37
C GLN A 32 5.03 -26.30 13.84
N PHE A 33 3.96 -26.47 14.63
CA PHE A 33 4.05 -26.66 16.08
C PHE A 33 3.88 -28.12 16.55
N ASN A 34 3.64 -29.03 15.62
CA ASN A 34 3.31 -30.44 15.90
C ASN A 34 2.22 -30.55 16.98
N ALA A 35 1.10 -29.85 16.77
CA ALA A 35 0.00 -29.72 17.72
C ALA A 35 -1.34 -30.07 17.04
N ALA A 36 -2.29 -30.56 17.83
CA ALA A 36 -3.62 -30.90 17.34
C ALA A 36 -4.38 -29.65 16.87
N LYS A 37 -5.30 -29.83 15.91
CA LYS A 37 -6.12 -28.74 15.35
C LYS A 37 -6.94 -27.99 16.43
N SER A 38 -7.50 -28.74 17.40
CA SER A 38 -8.22 -28.16 18.55
C SER A 38 -7.30 -27.25 19.38
N THR A 39 -6.08 -27.70 19.67
CA THR A 39 -5.08 -26.92 20.42
C THR A 39 -4.73 -25.61 19.70
N ILE A 40 -4.51 -25.66 18.39
CA ILE A 40 -4.24 -24.47 17.59
C ILE A 40 -5.45 -23.52 17.56
N SER A 41 -6.67 -24.06 17.49
CA SER A 41 -7.88 -23.24 17.53
C SER A 41 -8.05 -22.51 18.86
N GLU A 42 -7.73 -23.15 19.98
CA GLU A 42 -7.72 -22.52 21.30
C GLU A 42 -6.64 -21.44 21.43
N ASP A 43 -5.42 -21.70 20.92
CA ASP A 43 -4.33 -20.73 20.92
C ASP A 43 -4.70 -19.50 20.06
N LEU A 44 -5.30 -19.70 18.89
CA LEU A 44 -5.80 -18.62 18.01
C LEU A 44 -6.91 -17.79 18.67
N LEU A 45 -7.79 -18.41 19.48
CA LEU A 45 -8.79 -17.66 20.24
C LEU A 45 -8.15 -16.71 21.23
N VAL A 46 -7.07 -17.14 21.93
CA VAL A 46 -6.31 -16.26 22.82
C VAL A 46 -5.68 -15.11 22.05
N VAL A 47 -5.03 -15.42 20.91
CA VAL A 47 -4.42 -14.40 20.04
C VAL A 47 -5.48 -13.38 19.59
N LYS A 48 -6.62 -13.83 19.09
CA LYS A 48 -7.75 -12.97 18.70
C LYS A 48 -8.14 -12.00 19.81
N ASN A 49 -8.35 -12.52 21.03
CA ASN A 49 -8.74 -11.72 22.19
C ASN A 49 -7.67 -10.68 22.56
N VAL A 50 -6.38 -11.01 22.44
CA VAL A 50 -5.28 -10.07 22.69
C VAL A 50 -5.28 -8.93 21.67
N PHE A 51 -5.42 -9.25 20.36
CA PHE A 51 -5.46 -8.24 19.32
C PHE A 51 -6.67 -7.30 19.45
N GLU A 52 -7.83 -7.83 19.83
CA GLU A 52 -9.04 -7.04 20.09
C GLU A 52 -8.89 -6.13 21.31
N LYS A 53 -8.38 -6.66 22.44
CA LYS A 53 -8.19 -5.88 23.68
C LYS A 53 -7.18 -4.74 23.54
N LEU A 54 -6.13 -4.95 22.74
CA LEU A 54 -5.08 -3.95 22.49
C LEU A 54 -5.40 -3.07 21.27
N GLU A 55 -6.60 -3.23 20.67
CA GLU A 55 -7.02 -2.50 19.47
C GLU A 55 -6.06 -2.58 18.28
N LEU A 56 -5.24 -3.64 18.20
CA LEU A 56 -4.24 -3.83 17.16
C LEU A 56 -4.87 -4.23 15.81
N GLY A 57 -6.08 -4.77 15.81
CA GLY A 57 -6.78 -5.23 14.64
C GLY A 57 -7.65 -6.44 14.89
N LYS A 58 -8.05 -7.12 13.82
CA LYS A 58 -8.93 -8.29 13.88
C LYS A 58 -8.23 -9.53 13.36
N VAL A 59 -8.31 -10.63 14.12
CA VAL A 59 -7.96 -11.96 13.64
C VAL A 59 -9.26 -12.65 13.24
N ILE A 60 -9.45 -12.89 11.94
CA ILE A 60 -10.67 -13.49 11.40
C ILE A 60 -10.39 -14.91 10.91
N THR A 61 -11.41 -15.77 11.02
CA THR A 61 -11.40 -17.11 10.45
C THR A 61 -12.20 -17.11 9.16
N ILE A 62 -11.61 -17.62 8.09
CA ILE A 62 -12.21 -17.78 6.77
C ILE A 62 -12.55 -19.24 6.61
N SER A 63 -13.82 -19.55 6.33
CA SER A 63 -14.31 -20.92 6.10
C SER A 63 -14.06 -21.38 4.67
N GLY A 64 -14.03 -22.70 4.45
CA GLY A 64 -13.92 -23.30 3.13
C GLY A 64 -12.60 -24.03 2.89
N ALA A 65 -12.45 -24.63 1.71
CA ALA A 65 -11.28 -25.44 1.34
C ALA A 65 -9.96 -24.64 1.33
N ALA A 66 -10.02 -23.39 0.91
CA ALA A 66 -8.91 -22.42 0.97
C ALA A 66 -8.93 -21.56 2.25
N GLY A 67 -9.73 -21.95 3.25
CA GLY A 67 -9.94 -21.21 4.47
C GLY A 67 -8.76 -21.27 5.42
N GLY A 68 -8.81 -20.42 6.44
CA GLY A 68 -7.75 -20.30 7.44
C GLY A 68 -7.97 -19.12 8.35
N VAL A 69 -6.88 -18.59 8.86
CA VAL A 69 -6.87 -17.43 9.74
C VAL A 69 -6.12 -16.28 9.06
N LYS A 70 -6.69 -15.09 9.14
CA LYS A 70 -6.10 -13.85 8.60
C LYS A 70 -6.12 -12.77 9.68
N TYR A 71 -5.01 -12.05 9.79
CA TYR A 71 -4.93 -10.83 10.60
C TYR A 71 -5.15 -9.60 9.72
N ILE A 72 -6.09 -8.76 10.12
CA ILE A 72 -6.37 -7.47 9.49
C ILE A 72 -5.96 -6.39 10.48
N PRO A 73 -4.90 -5.63 10.21
CA PRO A 73 -4.49 -4.54 11.07
C PRO A 73 -5.59 -3.49 11.18
N LYS A 74 -5.80 -2.97 12.38
CA LYS A 74 -6.59 -1.77 12.62
C LYS A 74 -5.62 -0.65 12.95
N THR A 75 -5.79 0.49 12.34
CA THR A 75 -5.14 1.73 12.77
C THR A 75 -6.15 2.55 13.53
N SER A 76 -5.77 3.07 14.70
CA SER A 76 -6.61 4.00 15.45
C SER A 76 -6.82 5.28 14.63
N LYS A 77 -8.07 5.70 14.44
CA LYS A 77 -8.38 6.92 13.69
C LYS A 77 -7.73 8.14 14.34
N ALA A 78 -7.80 8.23 15.67
CA ALA A 78 -7.19 9.33 16.42
C ALA A 78 -5.64 9.36 16.26
N GLU A 79 -4.97 8.20 16.39
CA GLU A 79 -3.52 8.12 16.19
C GLU A 79 -3.09 8.41 14.75
N ASN A 80 -3.94 8.09 13.78
CA ASN A 80 -3.69 8.41 12.37
C ASN A 80 -3.82 9.91 12.13
N GLU A 81 -4.87 10.53 12.67
CA GLU A 81 -5.09 11.98 12.57
C GLU A 81 -3.95 12.75 13.24
N GLU A 82 -3.54 12.37 14.45
CA GLU A 82 -2.40 12.98 15.15
C GLU A 82 -1.11 12.86 14.35
N PHE A 83 -0.81 11.66 13.84
CA PHE A 83 0.36 11.43 13.01
C PHE A 83 0.34 12.26 11.72
N LEU A 84 -0.80 12.31 11.03
CA LEU A 84 -0.94 13.09 9.81
C LEU A 84 -0.81 14.59 10.09
N LEU A 85 -1.34 15.10 11.21
CA LEU A 85 -1.18 16.49 11.63
C LEU A 85 0.29 16.83 11.90
N ASP A 86 1.01 16.02 12.66
CA ASP A 86 2.46 16.19 12.90
C ASP A 86 3.24 16.20 11.58
N LEU A 87 2.92 15.26 10.70
CA LEU A 87 3.56 15.16 9.39
C LEU A 87 3.24 16.38 8.50
N CYS A 88 1.99 16.84 8.51
CA CYS A 88 1.57 18.05 7.83
C CYS A 88 2.32 19.29 8.32
N GLN A 89 2.52 19.43 9.63
CA GLN A 89 3.31 20.53 10.20
C GLN A 89 4.76 20.49 9.70
N LYS A 90 5.39 19.33 9.73
CA LYS A 90 6.76 19.14 9.20
C LYS A 90 6.87 19.48 7.72
N ILE A 91 5.90 19.08 6.91
CA ILE A 91 5.85 19.34 5.47
C ILE A 91 5.59 20.82 5.16
N SER A 92 4.90 21.53 6.05
CA SER A 92 4.55 22.95 5.90
C SER A 92 5.68 23.91 6.24
N ASP A 93 6.85 23.40 6.67
CA ASP A 93 8.02 24.25 6.95
C ASP A 93 8.50 24.93 5.65
N PRO A 94 8.55 26.28 5.61
CA PRO A 94 8.99 27.02 4.43
C PRO A 94 10.37 26.63 3.91
N SER A 95 11.27 26.14 4.78
CA SER A 95 12.60 25.66 4.40
C SER A 95 12.57 24.46 3.45
N ARG A 96 11.43 23.76 3.36
CA ARG A 96 11.24 22.61 2.46
C ARG A 96 10.86 23.01 1.02
N ILE A 97 10.53 24.29 0.81
CA ILE A 97 10.20 24.77 -0.54
C ILE A 97 11.49 25.05 -1.29
N LEU A 98 11.74 24.26 -2.34
CA LEU A 98 12.89 24.41 -3.21
C LEU A 98 12.59 25.38 -4.36
N SER A 99 13.66 25.83 -5.05
CA SER A 99 13.54 26.68 -6.26
C SER A 99 12.59 26.01 -7.28
N GLY A 100 11.67 26.81 -7.83
CA GLY A 100 10.64 26.32 -8.75
C GLY A 100 9.40 25.72 -8.09
N GLY A 101 9.21 25.93 -6.77
CA GLY A 101 8.03 25.48 -6.04
C GLY A 101 7.99 23.95 -5.78
N PHE A 102 9.14 23.28 -5.86
CA PHE A 102 9.22 21.86 -5.51
C PHE A 102 9.30 21.68 -3.99
N LEU A 103 8.64 20.64 -3.50
CA LEU A 103 8.65 20.30 -2.09
C LEU A 103 9.73 19.23 -1.79
N TYR A 104 10.60 19.51 -0.83
CA TYR A 104 11.58 18.56 -0.34
C TYR A 104 10.92 17.57 0.62
N LEU A 105 10.81 16.31 0.20
CA LEU A 105 10.16 15.22 0.94
C LEU A 105 11.06 14.01 1.14
N ILE A 106 12.28 14.04 0.59
CA ILE A 106 13.14 12.83 0.51
C ILE A 106 13.42 12.24 1.90
N ASP A 107 13.70 13.07 2.89
CA ASP A 107 13.94 12.66 4.28
C ASP A 107 12.73 11.98 4.93
N LEU A 108 11.51 12.33 4.51
CA LEU A 108 10.27 11.74 5.01
C LEU A 108 9.92 10.44 4.28
N ILE A 109 9.97 10.47 2.93
CA ILE A 109 9.56 9.32 2.11
C ILE A 109 10.57 8.16 2.14
N TYR A 110 11.81 8.39 2.55
CA TYR A 110 12.80 7.34 2.77
C TYR A 110 13.00 6.98 4.25
N ASN A 111 12.19 7.56 5.15
CA ASN A 111 12.18 7.13 6.55
C ASN A 111 11.27 5.90 6.71
N PRO A 112 11.80 4.72 7.08
CA PRO A 112 11.03 3.47 7.11
C PRO A 112 9.89 3.51 8.13
N THR A 113 10.03 4.22 9.24
CA THR A 113 8.99 4.36 10.26
C THR A 113 7.83 5.19 9.73
N ILE A 114 8.13 6.32 9.07
CA ILE A 114 7.13 7.23 8.49
C ILE A 114 6.38 6.51 7.36
N VAL A 115 7.09 5.96 6.36
CA VAL A 115 6.44 5.33 5.21
C VAL A 115 5.67 4.07 5.57
N SER A 116 6.12 3.32 6.61
CA SER A 116 5.36 2.17 7.11
C SER A 116 4.01 2.60 7.70
N LYS A 117 3.98 3.71 8.44
CA LYS A 117 2.73 4.25 9.00
C LYS A 117 1.83 4.81 7.90
N ILE A 118 2.39 5.57 6.94
CA ILE A 118 1.67 6.03 5.75
C ILE A 118 1.03 4.86 4.99
N GLY A 119 1.79 3.79 4.72
CA GLY A 119 1.30 2.62 4.00
C GLY A 119 0.13 1.91 4.71
N LYS A 120 0.17 1.81 6.04
CA LYS A 120 -0.95 1.28 6.84
C LYS A 120 -2.19 2.16 6.77
N ILE A 121 -2.01 3.48 6.88
CA ILE A 121 -3.11 4.46 6.78
C ILE A 121 -3.71 4.41 5.38
N MET A 122 -2.89 4.38 4.32
CA MET A 122 -3.36 4.26 2.94
C MET A 122 -4.17 2.99 2.75
N ALA A 123 -3.65 1.83 3.20
CA ALA A 123 -4.36 0.56 3.13
C ALA A 123 -5.68 0.55 3.91
N SER A 124 -5.81 1.31 4.99
CA SER A 124 -7.05 1.39 5.77
C SER A 124 -8.14 2.26 5.12
N ASN A 125 -7.77 3.10 4.15
CA ASN A 125 -8.68 4.03 3.48
C ASN A 125 -9.09 3.58 2.07
N ILE A 126 -8.46 2.55 1.51
CA ILE A 126 -8.77 2.01 0.18
C ILE A 126 -9.41 0.64 0.33
N ASP A 127 -10.49 0.37 -0.40
CA ASP A 127 -10.99 -1.00 -0.53
C ASP A 127 -10.11 -1.77 -1.51
N TYR A 128 -9.43 -2.80 -1.01
CA TYR A 128 -8.52 -3.64 -1.77
C TYR A 128 -8.93 -5.12 -1.80
N ALA A 129 -10.16 -5.43 -1.44
CA ALA A 129 -10.62 -6.82 -1.32
C ALA A 129 -10.49 -7.60 -2.63
N GLU A 130 -10.64 -6.94 -3.77
CA GLU A 130 -10.56 -7.54 -5.09
C GLU A 130 -9.25 -7.21 -5.83
N ALA A 131 -8.33 -6.45 -5.23
CA ALA A 131 -7.10 -6.04 -5.88
C ALA A 131 -6.05 -7.16 -5.94
N ASP A 132 -5.36 -7.25 -7.09
CA ASP A 132 -4.28 -8.20 -7.34
C ASP A 132 -2.89 -7.57 -7.14
N TYR A 133 -2.75 -6.27 -7.44
CA TYR A 133 -1.48 -5.57 -7.42
C TYR A 133 -1.63 -4.14 -6.90
N VAL A 134 -0.55 -3.63 -6.30
CA VAL A 134 -0.32 -2.20 -6.14
C VAL A 134 0.59 -1.73 -7.26
N VAL A 135 0.28 -0.60 -7.87
CA VAL A 135 1.03 -0.01 -8.98
C VAL A 135 1.52 1.37 -8.60
N THR A 136 2.74 1.70 -8.93
CA THR A 136 3.30 3.05 -8.74
C THR A 136 4.23 3.41 -9.88
N MET A 137 4.55 4.69 -9.99
CA MET A 137 5.59 5.18 -10.91
C MET A 137 6.89 5.47 -10.17
N GLU A 138 8.02 5.17 -10.82
CA GLU A 138 9.33 5.57 -10.28
C GLU A 138 9.44 7.09 -10.22
N THR A 139 10.09 7.68 -9.22
CA THR A 139 10.97 7.08 -8.20
C THR A 139 10.40 7.27 -6.79
N LYS A 140 9.80 8.44 -6.51
CA LYS A 140 9.44 8.87 -5.15
C LYS A 140 8.22 8.13 -4.58
N GLY A 141 7.30 7.68 -5.43
CA GLY A 141 6.14 6.88 -5.01
C GLY A 141 6.50 5.48 -4.50
N ILE A 142 7.67 4.93 -4.91
CA ILE A 142 8.05 3.54 -4.63
C ILE A 142 8.02 3.20 -3.13
N PRO A 143 8.65 3.96 -2.19
CA PRO A 143 8.67 3.56 -0.78
C PRO A 143 7.28 3.47 -0.16
N MET A 144 6.39 4.42 -0.47
CA MET A 144 5.03 4.43 0.04
C MET A 144 4.17 3.33 -0.58
N ALA A 145 4.28 3.13 -1.89
CA ALA A 145 3.59 2.06 -2.58
C ALA A 145 4.04 0.68 -2.08
N LEU A 146 5.34 0.49 -1.79
CA LEU A 146 5.87 -0.75 -1.22
C LEU A 146 5.30 -1.03 0.18
N MET A 147 5.21 0.00 1.04
CA MET A 147 4.65 -0.18 2.37
C MET A 147 3.13 -0.37 2.34
N THR A 148 2.44 0.27 1.41
CA THR A 148 1.01 0.06 1.16
C THR A 148 0.77 -1.38 0.65
N ALA A 149 1.53 -1.82 -0.33
CA ALA A 149 1.49 -3.19 -0.85
C ALA A 149 1.74 -4.24 0.25
N LYS A 150 2.73 -3.99 1.11
CA LYS A 150 3.00 -4.82 2.29
C LYS A 150 1.80 -4.86 3.24
N ALA A 151 1.18 -3.72 3.52
CA ALA A 151 0.02 -3.66 4.41
C ALA A 151 -1.22 -4.38 3.84
N MET A 152 -1.40 -4.32 2.52
CA MET A 152 -2.46 -5.02 1.79
C MET A 152 -2.14 -6.49 1.52
N ASN A 153 -0.88 -6.91 1.66
CA ASN A 153 -0.35 -8.21 1.23
C ASN A 153 -0.52 -8.46 -0.27
N LEU A 154 -0.22 -7.43 -1.07
CA LEU A 154 -0.27 -7.47 -2.53
C LEU A 154 1.14 -7.28 -3.12
N PRO A 155 1.43 -7.85 -4.29
CA PRO A 155 2.66 -7.54 -5.01
C PRO A 155 2.67 -6.10 -5.53
N LEU A 156 3.88 -5.51 -5.61
CA LEU A 156 4.10 -4.17 -6.16
C LEU A 156 4.59 -4.26 -7.61
N VAL A 157 3.99 -3.46 -8.47
CA VAL A 157 4.41 -3.24 -9.86
C VAL A 157 4.88 -1.79 -10.02
N ILE A 158 6.05 -1.60 -10.63
CA ILE A 158 6.67 -0.29 -10.79
C ILE A 158 6.73 0.07 -12.27
N ILE A 159 6.03 1.14 -12.63
CA ILE A 159 6.09 1.76 -13.95
C ILE A 159 7.38 2.59 -14.05
N ARG A 160 8.12 2.44 -15.14
CA ARG A 160 9.38 3.12 -15.39
C ARG A 160 9.19 4.34 -16.30
N LYS A 161 10.07 5.32 -16.18
CA LYS A 161 10.17 6.42 -17.14
C LYS A 161 10.87 5.98 -18.43
N ASP A 162 11.86 5.09 -18.27
CA ASP A 162 12.68 4.60 -19.37
C ASP A 162 12.55 3.08 -19.53
N ILE A 163 12.69 2.62 -20.77
CA ILE A 163 12.70 1.20 -21.11
C ILE A 163 14.01 0.57 -20.63
N LYS A 164 13.92 -0.53 -19.89
CA LYS A 164 15.07 -1.36 -19.51
C LYS A 164 15.12 -2.61 -20.39
N VAL A 165 16.20 -2.76 -21.14
CA VAL A 165 16.40 -3.91 -22.04
C VAL A 165 16.31 -5.25 -21.30
N SER A 166 16.73 -5.27 -20.03
CA SER A 166 16.68 -6.47 -19.16
C SER A 166 15.27 -6.92 -18.75
N GLU A 167 14.24 -6.08 -18.94
CA GLU A 167 12.88 -6.36 -18.52
C GLU A 167 12.00 -6.99 -19.64
N GLY A 168 12.57 -7.17 -20.84
CA GLY A 168 11.90 -7.79 -22.00
C GLY A 168 10.94 -6.84 -22.73
N PRO A 169 10.00 -7.37 -23.54
CA PRO A 169 9.06 -6.56 -24.30
C PRO A 169 8.21 -5.69 -23.38
N THR A 170 8.20 -4.38 -23.65
CA THR A 170 7.48 -3.38 -22.87
C THR A 170 6.36 -2.74 -23.68
N LEU A 171 5.32 -2.31 -22.99
CA LEU A 171 4.35 -1.34 -23.51
C LEU A 171 4.76 0.03 -22.99
N SER A 172 4.82 1.01 -23.88
CA SER A 172 5.17 2.39 -23.54
C SER A 172 4.12 3.34 -24.07
N MET A 173 3.87 4.39 -23.30
CA MET A 173 3.00 5.48 -23.72
C MET A 173 3.53 6.81 -23.24
N THR A 174 3.09 7.89 -23.88
CA THR A 174 3.39 9.25 -23.47
C THR A 174 2.22 9.85 -22.69
N TYR A 175 2.52 10.70 -21.73
CA TYR A 175 1.53 11.43 -20.95
C TYR A 175 1.99 12.87 -20.69
N VAL A 176 1.05 13.73 -20.34
CA VAL A 176 1.38 15.10 -19.96
C VAL A 176 1.56 15.17 -18.45
N SER A 177 2.76 15.47 -18.00
CA SER A 177 3.07 15.63 -16.58
C SER A 177 2.31 16.82 -16.00
N GLY A 178 1.51 16.56 -14.95
CA GLY A 178 0.73 17.60 -14.26
C GLY A 178 1.58 18.64 -13.54
N ASN A 179 2.86 18.37 -13.29
CA ASN A 179 3.77 19.27 -12.59
C ASN A 179 4.52 20.22 -13.54
N THR A 180 4.91 19.72 -14.70
CA THR A 180 5.79 20.45 -15.63
C THR A 180 5.11 20.83 -16.93
N SER A 181 3.90 20.34 -17.20
CA SER A 181 3.21 20.42 -18.50
C SER A 181 4.07 19.88 -19.66
N LYS A 182 5.06 19.04 -19.35
CA LYS A 182 5.91 18.38 -20.34
C LYS A 182 5.33 17.03 -20.73
N VAL A 183 5.57 16.66 -21.97
CA VAL A 183 5.31 15.29 -22.44
C VAL A 183 6.43 14.41 -21.89
N GLU A 184 6.04 13.43 -21.08
CA GLU A 184 6.93 12.41 -20.51
C GLU A 184 6.47 11.03 -20.99
N SER A 185 7.33 10.03 -20.90
CA SER A 185 7.02 8.64 -21.24
C SER A 185 6.91 7.80 -19.97
N MET A 186 6.12 6.76 -20.05
CA MET A 186 6.07 5.68 -19.06
C MET A 186 6.06 4.34 -19.75
N SER A 187 6.68 3.36 -19.15
CA SER A 187 6.83 2.02 -19.72
C SER A 187 6.65 0.94 -18.65
N LEU A 188 6.08 -0.18 -19.06
CA LEU A 188 5.89 -1.35 -18.22
C LEU A 188 6.11 -2.63 -19.02
N PRO A 189 6.88 -3.60 -18.51
CA PRO A 189 7.04 -4.90 -19.15
C PRO A 189 5.71 -5.63 -19.33
N ARG A 190 5.46 -6.21 -20.50
CA ARG A 190 4.21 -6.94 -20.78
C ARG A 190 3.92 -8.10 -19.82
N LYS A 191 4.95 -8.64 -19.18
CA LYS A 191 4.82 -9.72 -18.18
C LYS A 191 4.55 -9.22 -16.75
N ALA A 192 4.52 -7.90 -16.52
CA ALA A 192 4.39 -7.33 -15.17
C ALA A 192 3.02 -7.58 -14.54
N LEU A 193 1.98 -7.66 -15.35
CA LEU A 193 0.61 -7.90 -14.93
C LEU A 193 0.02 -9.11 -15.66
N LYS A 194 -0.89 -9.81 -15.00
CA LYS A 194 -1.75 -10.79 -15.65
C LYS A 194 -2.90 -10.07 -16.35
N PRO A 195 -3.45 -10.63 -17.43
CA PRO A 195 -4.69 -10.11 -18.03
C PRO A 195 -5.82 -10.03 -16.98
N ASP A 196 -6.71 -9.08 -17.15
CA ASP A 196 -7.90 -8.86 -16.30
C ASP A 196 -7.57 -8.62 -14.81
N SER A 197 -6.34 -8.20 -14.50
CA SER A 197 -5.94 -7.87 -13.12
C SER A 197 -6.62 -6.61 -12.63
N LYS A 198 -6.96 -6.59 -11.34
CA LYS A 198 -7.42 -5.41 -10.63
C LYS A 198 -6.27 -4.76 -9.87
N VAL A 199 -6.07 -3.47 -10.07
CA VAL A 199 -4.89 -2.77 -9.54
C VAL A 199 -5.27 -1.55 -8.72
N ILE A 200 -4.42 -1.23 -7.74
CA ILE A 200 -4.50 0.00 -6.95
C ILE A 200 -3.29 0.87 -7.29
N ILE A 201 -3.52 2.10 -7.69
CA ILE A 201 -2.46 3.07 -7.98
C ILE A 201 -2.12 3.84 -6.70
N ILE A 202 -0.83 3.89 -6.36
CA ILE A 202 -0.30 4.67 -5.23
C ILE A 202 0.81 5.59 -5.73
N ASP A 203 0.73 6.88 -5.35
CA ASP A 203 1.76 7.87 -5.72
C ASP A 203 2.07 8.80 -4.53
N ASP A 204 3.22 9.50 -4.59
CA ASP A 204 3.64 10.40 -3.52
C ASP A 204 2.95 11.76 -3.60
N PHE A 205 2.83 12.32 -4.81
CA PHE A 205 2.39 13.69 -4.97
C PHE A 205 1.54 13.89 -6.23
N MET A 206 0.40 14.56 -6.06
CA MET A 206 -0.48 14.90 -7.17
C MET A 206 -0.76 16.40 -7.23
N ARG A 207 -0.36 17.06 -8.32
CA ARG A 207 -0.76 18.44 -8.63
C ARG A 207 -1.98 18.46 -9.54
N GLY A 208 -1.83 18.23 -10.83
CA GLY A 208 -2.94 18.17 -11.81
C GLY A 208 -3.50 16.78 -12.05
N GLY A 209 -2.78 15.74 -11.64
CA GLY A 209 -3.20 14.34 -11.82
C GLY A 209 -2.76 13.72 -13.15
N GLY A 210 -1.93 14.39 -13.96
CA GLY A 210 -1.48 13.89 -15.27
C GLY A 210 -0.74 12.56 -15.19
N THR A 211 0.17 12.40 -14.20
CA THR A 211 0.89 11.13 -13.98
C THR A 211 -0.08 9.99 -13.64
N ILE A 212 -1.00 10.23 -12.72
CA ILE A 212 -2.00 9.22 -12.33
C ILE A 212 -2.92 8.88 -13.51
N LYS A 213 -3.36 9.89 -14.27
CA LYS A 213 -4.16 9.67 -15.49
C LYS A 213 -3.38 8.81 -16.49
N GLY A 214 -2.10 9.11 -16.72
CA GLY A 214 -1.23 8.28 -17.56
C GLY A 214 -1.10 6.84 -17.05
N MET A 215 -0.94 6.63 -15.72
CA MET A 215 -0.93 5.29 -15.15
C MET A 215 -2.26 4.55 -15.37
N ILE A 216 -3.40 5.23 -15.20
CA ILE A 216 -4.73 4.64 -15.46
C ILE A 216 -4.85 4.23 -16.93
N ASP A 217 -4.44 5.08 -17.85
CA ASP A 217 -4.50 4.80 -19.29
C ASP A 217 -3.57 3.63 -19.66
N LEU A 218 -2.36 3.58 -19.07
CA LEU A 218 -1.46 2.44 -19.25
C LEU A 218 -2.06 1.13 -18.72
N MET A 219 -2.73 1.15 -17.57
CA MET A 219 -3.41 -0.04 -17.03
C MET A 219 -4.54 -0.50 -17.96
N THR A 220 -5.29 0.43 -18.54
CA THR A 220 -6.33 0.11 -19.54
C THR A 220 -5.74 -0.59 -20.76
N GLU A 221 -4.59 -0.13 -21.27
CA GLU A 221 -3.87 -0.78 -22.40
C GLU A 221 -3.33 -2.18 -22.04
N PHE A 222 -3.11 -2.43 -20.73
CA PHE A 222 -2.78 -3.77 -20.23
C PHE A 222 -4.00 -4.69 -20.06
N GLY A 223 -5.22 -4.17 -20.23
CA GLY A 223 -6.45 -4.87 -19.90
C GLY A 223 -6.66 -5.03 -18.39
N ALA A 224 -6.06 -4.15 -17.58
CA ALA A 224 -6.21 -4.15 -16.13
C ALA A 224 -7.21 -3.07 -15.68
N GLU A 225 -7.99 -3.38 -14.64
CA GLU A 225 -8.95 -2.47 -14.03
C GLU A 225 -8.33 -1.74 -12.84
N VAL A 226 -8.42 -0.41 -12.80
CA VAL A 226 -8.01 0.39 -11.63
C VAL A 226 -9.18 0.47 -10.65
N VAL A 227 -9.09 -0.26 -9.54
CA VAL A 227 -10.13 -0.33 -8.50
C VAL A 227 -9.91 0.65 -7.35
N GLY A 228 -8.77 1.32 -7.29
CA GLY A 228 -8.47 2.32 -6.27
C GLY A 228 -7.28 3.19 -6.64
N THR A 229 -7.28 4.42 -6.14
CA THR A 229 -6.18 5.37 -6.31
C THR A 229 -5.92 6.10 -5.00
N GLY A 230 -4.67 6.10 -4.56
CA GLY A 230 -4.23 6.80 -3.37
C GLY A 230 -3.01 7.67 -3.63
N VAL A 231 -3.00 8.86 -3.06
CA VAL A 231 -1.85 9.76 -3.08
C VAL A 231 -1.52 10.22 -1.66
N PHE A 232 -0.24 10.38 -1.39
CA PHE A 232 0.15 10.89 -0.08
C PHE A 232 -0.25 12.35 0.05
N ILE A 233 0.16 13.20 -0.89
CA ILE A 233 -0.15 14.63 -0.89
C ILE A 233 -0.80 15.01 -2.21
N SER A 234 -1.89 15.77 -2.14
CA SER A 234 -2.45 16.46 -3.30
C SER A 234 -2.41 17.98 -3.10
N THR A 235 -2.25 18.74 -4.17
CA THR A 235 -2.37 20.21 -4.10
C THR A 235 -3.83 20.64 -4.13
N THR A 236 -4.14 21.81 -3.56
CA THR A 236 -5.46 22.42 -3.68
C THR A 236 -5.70 22.97 -5.09
N GLN A 237 -4.64 23.46 -5.76
CA GLN A 237 -4.70 23.96 -7.14
C GLN A 237 -3.94 23.04 -8.12
N PRO A 238 -4.45 22.83 -9.34
CA PRO A 238 -5.77 23.24 -9.84
C PRO A 238 -6.90 22.54 -9.09
N GLU A 239 -8.05 23.17 -8.97
CA GLU A 239 -9.21 22.61 -8.27
C GLU A 239 -9.74 21.37 -9.00
N GLU A 240 -9.86 21.44 -10.31
CA GLU A 240 -10.19 20.30 -11.14
C GLU A 240 -8.93 19.48 -11.47
N LYS A 241 -8.94 18.23 -11.02
CA LYS A 241 -7.89 17.25 -11.32
C LYS A 241 -8.28 16.39 -12.52
N MET A 242 -7.29 15.88 -13.24
CA MET A 242 -7.52 14.92 -14.34
C MET A 242 -8.08 13.57 -13.85
N VAL A 243 -8.00 13.32 -12.54
CA VAL A 243 -8.54 12.11 -11.89
C VAL A 243 -9.55 12.54 -10.82
N LYS A 244 -10.74 11.94 -10.86
CA LYS A 244 -11.84 12.31 -9.95
C LYS A 244 -11.89 11.46 -8.68
N ASN A 245 -11.69 10.15 -8.81
CA ASN A 245 -11.83 9.20 -7.71
C ASN A 245 -10.46 8.83 -7.15
N TYR A 246 -10.00 9.56 -6.12
CA TYR A 246 -8.76 9.27 -5.42
C TYR A 246 -8.86 9.62 -3.94
N ILE A 247 -8.05 8.98 -3.14
CA ILE A 247 -7.86 9.29 -1.73
C ILE A 247 -6.55 10.06 -1.59
N SER A 248 -6.58 11.18 -0.88
CA SER A 248 -5.39 11.93 -0.50
C SER A 248 -5.28 11.96 1.02
N LEU A 249 -4.11 11.66 1.56
CA LEU A 249 -3.88 11.73 3.01
C LEU A 249 -3.65 13.16 3.48
N ASP A 250 -3.13 14.03 2.61
CA ASP A 250 -2.99 15.47 2.88
C ASP A 250 -3.33 16.31 1.65
N ARG A 251 -3.84 17.53 1.89
CA ARG A 251 -4.10 18.53 0.85
C ARG A 251 -3.36 19.82 1.18
N LYS A 252 -2.50 20.26 0.28
CA LYS A 252 -1.66 21.45 0.45
C LYS A 252 -1.97 22.54 -0.56
N SER A 253 -2.01 23.77 -0.07
CA SER A 253 -1.86 24.96 -0.91
C SER A 253 -0.36 25.14 -1.17
N VAL A 254 0.12 24.62 -2.30
CA VAL A 254 1.47 24.94 -2.77
C VAL A 254 1.36 26.22 -3.56
N VAL A 255 2.00 27.27 -3.08
CA VAL A 255 2.08 28.57 -3.74
C VAL A 255 3.01 28.49 -4.94
#